data_0b77f9b5051eadc0fddbd1d40b2d7cb9
#
_entry.id   0b77f9b5051eadc0fddbd1d40b2d7cb9
#
_cell.length_a   1.000
_cell.length_b   1.000
_cell.length_c   1.000
_cell.angle_alpha   90.00
_cell.angle_beta   90.00
_cell.angle_gamma   90.00
#
_symmetry.space_group_name_H-M   'P 1'
#
loop_
_entity.id
_entity.type
_entity.pdbx_description
1 polymer ?
#
loop_
_entity_poly.entity_id
_entity_poly.type
_entity_poly.pdbx_seq_one_letter_code
_entity_poly.pdbx_strand_id
1 'polypeptide(L)'
;MTGMRMLKLWVVVMLLGLLPVVSEAQEEINNAINVQLEYLKKYPKDKEALRKVSFLYLNKADYDQAIFYGRQLFEMGYNERDYNGAVIYSHICLGQAHMMKGNVKEAYSHLGQARLIGESNKNDSALCSVYNGLGLYASNVQKDYYRSLIYFFKGVEAARRCHYDRLYSILLSNIAGIYYLKNDSTGLKYALECYELGHERKDPYLIYSGSTNTAYMYYLKSDYNTALKYIQEAEFTM
;
A
#
# COMPACT_ATOMS: atom_id res chain seq x y z
N MET A 1 9.66 10.57 38.01
CA MET A 1 8.25 10.11 37.84
C MET A 1 7.38 11.03 36.98
N THR A 2 7.81 12.21 36.58
CA THR A 2 7.08 13.20 35.79
C THR A 2 7.11 12.95 34.26
N GLY A 3 8.22 12.45 33.73
CA GLY A 3 8.36 12.26 32.26
C GLY A 3 7.46 11.15 31.67
N MET A 4 7.27 10.05 32.38
CA MET A 4 6.45 8.92 31.90
C MET A 4 4.93 9.22 31.96
N ARG A 5 4.49 10.13 32.85
CA ARG A 5 3.10 10.61 32.89
C ARG A 5 2.81 11.61 31.76
N MET A 6 3.78 12.46 31.44
CA MET A 6 3.70 13.39 30.31
C MET A 6 3.64 12.63 28.98
N LEU A 7 4.48 11.61 28.79
CA LEU A 7 4.48 10.78 27.58
C LEU A 7 3.12 10.06 27.37
N LYS A 8 2.53 9.53 28.44
CA LYS A 8 1.19 8.92 28.37
C LYS A 8 0.08 9.93 28.05
N LEU A 9 0.19 11.16 28.57
CA LEU A 9 -0.76 12.22 28.26
C LEU A 9 -0.66 12.66 26.79
N TRP A 10 0.55 12.78 26.26
CA TRP A 10 0.81 13.10 24.86
C TRP A 10 0.26 12.02 23.91
N VAL A 11 0.47 10.74 24.22
CA VAL A 11 -0.09 9.60 23.44
C VAL A 11 -1.63 9.64 23.44
N VAL A 12 -2.27 9.99 24.55
CA VAL A 12 -3.74 10.12 24.63
C VAL A 12 -4.24 11.32 23.85
N VAL A 13 -3.55 12.46 23.90
CA VAL A 13 -3.90 13.67 23.13
C VAL A 13 -3.72 13.43 21.64
N MET A 14 -2.65 12.73 21.22
CA MET A 14 -2.45 12.30 19.83
C MET A 14 -3.58 11.37 19.34
N LEU A 15 -3.97 10.37 20.15
CA LEU A 15 -5.07 9.47 19.80
C LEU A 15 -6.41 10.20 19.65
N LEU A 16 -6.65 11.22 20.49
CA LEU A 16 -7.88 12.03 20.42
C LEU A 16 -7.88 13.02 19.24
N GLY A 17 -6.70 13.53 18.84
CA GLY A 17 -6.56 14.41 17.68
C GLY A 17 -6.66 13.68 16.32
N LEU A 18 -6.38 12.39 16.28
CA LEU A 18 -6.48 11.56 15.06
C LEU A 18 -7.92 11.09 14.77
N LEU A 19 -8.80 11.08 15.78
CA LEU A 19 -10.17 10.56 15.63
C LEU A 19 -10.99 11.25 14.52
N PRO A 20 -11.00 12.59 14.35
CA PRO A 20 -11.79 13.22 13.29
C PRO A 20 -11.25 12.92 11.87
N VAL A 21 -9.94 12.92 11.66
CA VAL A 21 -9.32 12.67 10.35
C VAL A 21 -9.52 11.21 9.92
N VAL A 22 -9.35 10.28 10.86
CA VAL A 22 -9.62 8.84 10.61
C VAL A 22 -11.10 8.60 10.33
N SER A 23 -12.00 9.36 11.00
CA SER A 23 -13.45 9.24 10.78
C SER A 23 -13.86 9.75 9.40
N GLU A 24 -13.30 10.86 8.94
CA GLU A 24 -13.60 11.47 7.64
C GLU A 24 -13.11 10.57 6.48
N ALA A 25 -11.88 10.10 6.53
CA ALA A 25 -11.34 9.16 5.55
C ALA A 25 -12.14 7.83 5.52
N GLN A 26 -12.59 7.35 6.69
CA GLN A 26 -13.40 6.15 6.78
C GLN A 26 -14.81 6.36 6.20
N GLU A 27 -15.38 7.56 6.38
CA GLU A 27 -16.66 7.93 5.80
C GLU A 27 -16.58 8.03 4.27
N GLU A 28 -15.53 8.63 3.73
CA GLU A 28 -15.30 8.69 2.28
C GLU A 28 -15.22 7.29 1.66
N ILE A 29 -14.48 6.36 2.28
CA ILE A 29 -14.38 4.97 1.82
C ILE A 29 -15.76 4.30 1.88
N ASN A 30 -16.52 4.47 2.96
CA ASN A 30 -17.86 3.91 3.08
C ASN A 30 -18.81 4.46 2.01
N ASN A 31 -18.77 5.76 1.73
CA ASN A 31 -19.57 6.38 0.69
C ASN A 31 -19.19 5.84 -0.70
N ALA A 32 -17.89 5.70 -0.99
CA ALA A 32 -17.41 5.11 -2.24
C ALA A 32 -17.88 3.66 -2.40
N ILE A 33 -17.84 2.85 -1.33
CA ILE A 33 -18.39 1.48 -1.33
C ILE A 33 -19.86 1.49 -1.64
N ASN A 34 -20.68 2.31 -0.96
CA ASN A 34 -22.12 2.38 -1.15
C ASN A 34 -22.48 2.74 -2.60
N VAL A 35 -21.78 3.71 -3.20
CA VAL A 35 -21.98 4.08 -4.62
C VAL A 35 -21.76 2.89 -5.54
N GLN A 36 -20.66 2.13 -5.33
CA GLN A 36 -20.39 0.95 -6.17
C GLN A 36 -21.39 -0.18 -5.93
N LEU A 37 -21.85 -0.39 -4.70
CA LEU A 37 -22.86 -1.41 -4.38
C LEU A 37 -24.22 -1.09 -5.01
N GLU A 38 -24.66 0.17 -4.96
CA GLU A 38 -25.89 0.61 -5.64
C GLU A 38 -25.79 0.44 -7.16
N TYR A 39 -24.64 0.73 -7.73
CA TYR A 39 -24.38 0.49 -9.15
C TYR A 39 -24.44 -1.01 -9.48
N LEU A 40 -23.84 -1.89 -8.67
CA LEU A 40 -23.84 -3.33 -8.85
C LEU A 40 -25.24 -3.97 -8.70
N LYS A 41 -26.17 -3.35 -7.95
CA LYS A 41 -27.58 -3.81 -7.94
C LYS A 41 -28.22 -3.73 -9.32
N LYS A 42 -27.85 -2.73 -10.13
CA LYS A 42 -28.37 -2.55 -11.50
C LYS A 42 -27.55 -3.32 -12.53
N TYR A 43 -26.25 -3.42 -12.31
CA TYR A 43 -25.28 -4.02 -13.22
C TYR A 43 -24.41 -5.06 -12.50
N PRO A 44 -24.99 -6.22 -12.08
CA PRO A 44 -24.31 -7.17 -11.19
C PRO A 44 -23.09 -7.87 -11.84
N LYS A 45 -22.95 -7.74 -13.16
CA LYS A 45 -21.83 -8.32 -13.92
C LYS A 45 -20.81 -7.28 -14.42
N ASP A 46 -20.84 -6.07 -13.88
CA ASP A 46 -19.84 -5.07 -14.25
C ASP A 46 -18.52 -5.35 -13.55
N LYS A 47 -17.52 -5.80 -14.33
CA LYS A 47 -16.18 -6.18 -13.82
C LYS A 47 -15.42 -5.02 -13.21
N GLU A 48 -15.58 -3.82 -13.75
CA GLU A 48 -14.89 -2.64 -13.22
C GLU A 48 -15.47 -2.22 -11.87
N ALA A 49 -16.79 -2.29 -11.70
CA ALA A 49 -17.43 -2.04 -10.42
C ALA A 49 -17.06 -3.11 -9.38
N LEU A 50 -17.02 -4.40 -9.76
CA LEU A 50 -16.55 -5.49 -8.90
C LEU A 50 -15.07 -5.28 -8.48
N ARG A 51 -14.23 -4.86 -9.41
CA ARG A 51 -12.83 -4.52 -9.14
C ARG A 51 -12.75 -3.38 -8.13
N LYS A 52 -13.45 -2.28 -8.38
CA LYS A 52 -13.46 -1.11 -7.48
C LYS A 52 -13.92 -1.48 -6.07
N VAL A 53 -15.06 -2.18 -5.94
CA VAL A 53 -15.59 -2.53 -4.62
C VAL A 53 -14.67 -3.48 -3.86
N SER A 54 -14.03 -4.44 -4.55
CA SER A 54 -13.10 -5.36 -3.90
C SER A 54 -11.88 -4.64 -3.32
N PHE A 55 -11.30 -3.67 -4.04
CA PHE A 55 -10.18 -2.87 -3.57
C PHE A 55 -10.59 -1.82 -2.52
N LEU A 56 -11.79 -1.27 -2.58
CA LEU A 56 -12.32 -0.39 -1.53
C LEU A 56 -12.47 -1.14 -0.20
N TYR A 57 -12.99 -2.37 -0.22
CA TYR A 57 -13.04 -3.21 0.99
C TYR A 57 -11.65 -3.60 1.49
N LEU A 58 -10.69 -3.85 0.59
CA LEU A 58 -9.30 -4.10 0.96
C LEU A 58 -8.70 -2.87 1.70
N ASN A 59 -8.94 -1.67 1.19
CA ASN A 59 -8.48 -0.41 1.81
C ASN A 59 -9.19 -0.13 3.13
N LYS A 60 -10.46 -0.53 3.25
CA LYS A 60 -11.22 -0.46 4.51
C LYS A 60 -10.76 -1.47 5.56
N ALA A 61 -9.86 -2.38 5.21
CA ALA A 61 -9.44 -3.53 6.02
C ALA A 61 -10.57 -4.56 6.28
N ASP A 62 -11.64 -4.53 5.49
CA ASP A 62 -12.67 -5.57 5.47
C ASP A 62 -12.28 -6.67 4.48
N TYR A 63 -11.35 -7.52 4.91
CA TYR A 63 -10.73 -8.50 4.03
C TYR A 63 -11.70 -9.62 3.61
N ASP A 64 -12.73 -9.90 4.39
CA ASP A 64 -13.74 -10.89 4.03
C ASP A 64 -14.59 -10.41 2.85
N GLN A 65 -15.03 -9.16 2.87
CA GLN A 65 -15.72 -8.55 1.74
C GLN A 65 -14.80 -8.37 0.53
N ALA A 66 -13.54 -7.99 0.74
CA ALA A 66 -12.56 -7.91 -0.35
C ALA A 66 -12.39 -9.27 -1.05
N ILE A 67 -12.31 -10.37 -0.29
CA ILE A 67 -12.23 -11.73 -0.82
C ILE A 67 -13.53 -12.11 -1.54
N PHE A 68 -14.68 -11.79 -0.99
CA PHE A 68 -15.98 -12.10 -1.59
C PHE A 68 -16.13 -11.48 -2.98
N TYR A 69 -15.90 -10.16 -3.09
CA TYR A 69 -16.00 -9.47 -4.40
C TYR A 69 -14.82 -9.82 -5.32
N GLY A 70 -13.63 -10.06 -4.78
CA GLY A 70 -12.48 -10.54 -5.54
C GLY A 70 -12.72 -11.89 -6.22
N ARG A 71 -13.41 -12.81 -5.55
CA ARG A 71 -13.82 -14.11 -6.13
C ARG A 71 -14.87 -13.95 -7.23
N GLN A 72 -15.87 -13.10 -7.05
CA GLN A 72 -16.84 -12.81 -8.10
C GLN A 72 -16.18 -12.24 -9.34
N LEU A 73 -15.24 -11.29 -9.16
CA LEU A 73 -14.44 -10.73 -10.25
C LEU A 73 -13.61 -11.82 -10.96
N PHE A 74 -13.03 -12.75 -10.19
CA PHE A 74 -12.27 -13.87 -10.74
C PHE A 74 -13.14 -14.77 -11.62
N GLU A 75 -14.29 -15.23 -11.10
CA GLU A 75 -15.21 -16.12 -11.81
C GLU A 75 -15.68 -15.51 -13.13
N MET A 76 -16.04 -14.24 -13.10
CA MET A 76 -16.45 -13.52 -14.31
C MET A 76 -15.31 -13.39 -15.31
N GLY A 77 -14.14 -12.93 -14.86
CA GLY A 77 -12.99 -12.77 -15.72
C GLY A 77 -12.51 -14.09 -16.32
N TYR A 78 -12.54 -15.17 -15.54
CA TYR A 78 -12.15 -16.50 -16.00
C TYR A 78 -13.10 -17.03 -17.08
N ASN A 79 -14.41 -16.91 -16.86
CA ASN A 79 -15.43 -17.36 -17.82
C ASN A 79 -15.37 -16.57 -19.14
N GLU A 80 -15.04 -15.29 -19.08
CA GLU A 80 -14.91 -14.42 -20.25
C GLU A 80 -13.50 -14.40 -20.85
N ARG A 81 -12.54 -15.15 -20.27
CA ARG A 81 -11.12 -15.18 -20.64
C ARG A 81 -10.42 -13.82 -20.56
N ASP A 82 -10.91 -12.97 -19.65
CA ASP A 82 -10.33 -11.63 -19.40
C ASP A 82 -9.15 -11.73 -18.42
N TYR A 83 -8.09 -12.41 -18.86
CA TYR A 83 -6.91 -12.66 -18.01
C TYR A 83 -6.12 -11.39 -17.70
N ASN A 84 -6.07 -10.45 -18.64
CA ASN A 84 -5.31 -9.21 -18.49
C ASN A 84 -6.08 -8.09 -17.77
N GLY A 85 -7.39 -8.27 -17.58
CA GLY A 85 -8.27 -7.38 -16.83
C GLY A 85 -8.72 -8.02 -15.52
N ALA A 86 -9.94 -8.60 -15.52
CA ALA A 86 -10.59 -9.07 -14.30
C ALA A 86 -9.79 -10.15 -13.55
N VAL A 87 -9.20 -11.13 -14.23
CA VAL A 87 -8.48 -12.23 -13.58
C VAL A 87 -7.23 -11.75 -12.85
N ILE A 88 -6.39 -10.93 -13.47
CA ILE A 88 -5.17 -10.45 -12.84
C ILE A 88 -5.46 -9.57 -11.63
N TYR A 89 -6.42 -8.63 -11.73
CA TYR A 89 -6.77 -7.76 -10.61
C TYR A 89 -7.49 -8.50 -9.47
N SER A 90 -8.28 -9.54 -9.79
CA SER A 90 -8.84 -10.41 -8.75
C SER A 90 -7.74 -11.13 -7.97
N HIS A 91 -6.73 -11.68 -8.65
CA HIS A 91 -5.59 -12.32 -8.00
C HIS A 91 -4.78 -11.33 -7.14
N ILE A 92 -4.60 -10.08 -7.57
CA ILE A 92 -3.94 -9.04 -6.77
C ILE A 92 -4.74 -8.78 -5.49
N CYS A 93 -6.04 -8.54 -5.59
CA CYS A 93 -6.91 -8.29 -4.45
C CYS A 93 -6.92 -9.48 -3.47
N LEU A 94 -7.17 -10.70 -3.98
CA LEU A 94 -7.19 -11.92 -3.18
C LEU A 94 -5.84 -12.16 -2.48
N GLY A 95 -4.73 -11.97 -3.20
CA GLY A 95 -3.39 -12.14 -2.63
C GLY A 95 -3.12 -11.17 -1.48
N GLN A 96 -3.47 -9.91 -1.63
CA GLN A 96 -3.31 -8.90 -0.59
C GLN A 96 -4.25 -9.15 0.60
N ALA A 97 -5.53 -9.45 0.36
CA ALA A 97 -6.48 -9.74 1.42
C ALA A 97 -6.08 -10.99 2.23
N HIS A 98 -5.67 -12.07 1.58
CA HIS A 98 -5.17 -13.27 2.25
C HIS A 98 -3.89 -13.00 3.04
N MET A 99 -2.98 -12.18 2.53
CA MET A 99 -1.78 -11.77 3.27
C MET A 99 -2.13 -11.04 4.56
N MET A 100 -3.08 -10.10 4.51
CA MET A 100 -3.52 -9.34 5.69
C MET A 100 -4.26 -10.20 6.71
N LYS A 101 -4.92 -11.28 6.26
CA LYS A 101 -5.54 -12.30 7.15
C LYS A 101 -4.56 -13.33 7.70
N GLY A 102 -3.29 -13.30 7.30
CA GLY A 102 -2.28 -14.29 7.69
C GLY A 102 -2.37 -15.63 6.93
N ASN A 103 -3.19 -15.71 5.89
CA ASN A 103 -3.31 -16.88 5.02
C ASN A 103 -2.15 -16.90 4.00
N VAL A 104 -0.98 -17.23 4.48
CA VAL A 104 0.31 -17.05 3.77
C VAL A 104 0.39 -17.84 2.47
N LYS A 105 -0.11 -19.08 2.45
CA LYS A 105 -0.05 -19.95 1.25
C LYS A 105 -0.94 -19.43 0.13
N GLU A 106 -2.16 -19.06 0.48
CA GLU A 106 -3.14 -18.48 -0.43
C GLU A 106 -2.64 -17.14 -0.99
N ALA A 107 -2.10 -16.28 -0.13
CA ALA A 107 -1.51 -15.01 -0.52
C ALA A 107 -0.42 -15.20 -1.57
N TYR A 108 0.54 -16.09 -1.32
CA TYR A 108 1.64 -16.36 -2.25
C TYR A 108 1.15 -16.96 -3.58
N SER A 109 0.18 -17.89 -3.51
CA SER A 109 -0.41 -18.50 -4.70
C SER A 109 -1.06 -17.45 -5.59
N HIS A 110 -1.93 -16.59 -5.03
CA HIS A 110 -2.61 -15.56 -5.80
C HIS A 110 -1.64 -14.51 -6.37
N LEU A 111 -0.69 -13.99 -5.57
CA LEU A 111 0.31 -13.04 -6.07
C LEU A 111 1.22 -13.67 -7.14
N GLY A 112 1.54 -14.97 -7.02
CA GLY A 112 2.30 -15.72 -8.02
C GLY A 112 1.55 -15.84 -9.34
N GLN A 113 0.25 -16.15 -9.32
CA GLN A 113 -0.59 -16.18 -10.52
C GLN A 113 -0.70 -14.81 -11.18
N ALA A 114 -0.95 -13.76 -10.39
CA ALA A 114 -1.00 -12.40 -10.91
C ALA A 114 0.33 -12.01 -11.58
N ARG A 115 1.47 -12.41 -11.01
CA ARG A 115 2.79 -12.16 -11.61
C ARG A 115 2.93 -12.84 -12.96
N LEU A 116 2.62 -14.14 -13.04
CA LEU A 116 2.72 -14.90 -14.29
C LEU A 116 1.86 -14.28 -15.40
N ILE A 117 0.62 -13.92 -15.09
CA ILE A 117 -0.29 -13.27 -16.03
C ILE A 117 0.27 -11.91 -16.46
N GLY A 118 0.70 -11.08 -15.51
CA GLY A 118 1.22 -9.75 -15.78
C GLY A 118 2.50 -9.75 -16.62
N GLU A 119 3.44 -10.65 -16.31
CA GLU A 119 4.69 -10.81 -17.06
C GLU A 119 4.41 -11.31 -18.50
N SER A 120 3.51 -12.29 -18.68
CA SER A 120 3.14 -12.82 -20.00
C SER A 120 2.47 -11.77 -20.88
N ASN A 121 1.64 -10.90 -20.32
CA ASN A 121 0.89 -9.88 -21.04
C ASN A 121 1.59 -8.51 -21.07
N LYS A 122 2.75 -8.38 -20.45
CA LYS A 122 3.49 -7.11 -20.28
C LYS A 122 2.60 -6.00 -19.67
N ASN A 123 1.77 -6.37 -18.68
CA ASN A 123 0.85 -5.45 -18.03
C ASN A 123 1.55 -4.71 -16.88
N ASP A 124 2.28 -3.64 -17.21
CA ASP A 124 3.02 -2.86 -16.23
C ASP A 124 2.12 -2.25 -15.14
N SER A 125 0.89 -1.85 -15.47
CA SER A 125 -0.07 -1.31 -14.51
C SER A 125 -0.46 -2.35 -13.42
N ALA A 126 -0.62 -3.61 -13.79
CA ALA A 126 -0.86 -4.67 -12.81
C ALA A 126 0.44 -5.10 -12.13
N LEU A 127 1.55 -5.21 -12.88
CA LEU A 127 2.84 -5.67 -12.36
C LEU A 127 3.39 -4.79 -11.24
N CYS A 128 3.21 -3.47 -11.30
CA CYS A 128 3.64 -2.61 -10.20
C CYS A 128 2.93 -2.95 -8.88
N SER A 129 1.62 -3.24 -8.91
CA SER A 129 0.86 -3.69 -7.73
C SER A 129 1.24 -5.10 -7.28
N VAL A 130 1.47 -6.01 -8.22
CA VAL A 130 1.93 -7.38 -7.95
C VAL A 130 3.29 -7.38 -7.25
N TYR A 131 4.25 -6.63 -7.78
CA TYR A 131 5.60 -6.56 -7.20
C TYR A 131 5.59 -5.86 -5.84
N ASN A 132 4.73 -4.86 -5.62
CA ASN A 132 4.52 -4.30 -4.29
C ASN A 132 4.03 -5.38 -3.31
N GLY A 133 3.00 -6.15 -3.67
CA GLY A 133 2.48 -7.24 -2.84
C GLY A 133 3.53 -8.33 -2.55
N LEU A 134 4.29 -8.76 -3.57
CA LEU A 134 5.36 -9.76 -3.39
C LEU A 134 6.52 -9.21 -2.54
N GLY A 135 6.85 -7.93 -2.67
CA GLY A 135 7.85 -7.26 -1.84
C GLY A 135 7.44 -7.23 -0.36
N LEU A 136 6.19 -6.85 -0.09
CA LEU A 136 5.62 -6.88 1.26
C LEU A 136 5.56 -8.31 1.82
N TYR A 137 5.19 -9.29 1.00
CA TYR A 137 5.21 -10.70 1.39
C TYR A 137 6.63 -11.15 1.79
N ALA A 138 7.63 -10.84 0.97
CA ALA A 138 9.02 -11.20 1.25
C ALA A 138 9.53 -10.55 2.54
N SER A 139 9.22 -9.27 2.79
CA SER A 139 9.66 -8.55 4.00
C SER A 139 8.91 -8.99 5.26
N ASN A 140 7.58 -9.06 5.21
CA ASN A 140 6.77 -9.23 6.41
C ASN A 140 6.63 -10.69 6.82
N VAL A 141 6.53 -11.60 5.85
CA VAL A 141 6.31 -13.02 6.09
C VAL A 141 7.62 -13.81 6.11
N GLN A 142 8.44 -13.63 5.06
CA GLN A 142 9.68 -14.40 4.90
C GLN A 142 10.88 -13.78 5.62
N LYS A 143 10.79 -12.49 6.00
CA LYS A 143 11.92 -11.69 6.51
C LYS A 143 13.13 -11.65 5.56
N ASP A 144 12.88 -11.86 4.26
CA ASP A 144 13.86 -11.82 3.18
C ASP A 144 13.91 -10.41 2.59
N TYR A 145 14.68 -9.53 3.23
CA TYR A 145 14.81 -8.13 2.82
C TYR A 145 15.49 -7.97 1.46
N TYR A 146 16.37 -8.90 1.08
CA TYR A 146 17.00 -8.86 -0.24
C TYR A 146 15.99 -9.13 -1.36
N ARG A 147 15.20 -10.18 -1.21
CA ARG A 147 14.13 -10.50 -2.17
C ARG A 147 13.04 -9.42 -2.21
N SER A 148 12.73 -8.83 -1.06
CA SER A 148 11.81 -7.71 -0.95
C SER A 148 12.26 -6.53 -1.81
N LEU A 149 13.54 -6.12 -1.70
CA LEU A 149 14.11 -5.05 -2.53
C LEU A 149 14.07 -5.38 -4.01
N ILE A 150 14.36 -6.63 -4.42
CA ILE A 150 14.26 -7.05 -5.83
C ILE A 150 12.84 -6.80 -6.36
N TYR A 151 11.83 -7.19 -5.61
CA TYR A 151 10.44 -6.98 -6.03
C TYR A 151 10.06 -5.51 -6.04
N PHE A 152 10.42 -4.74 -5.01
CA PHE A 152 10.10 -3.31 -5.01
C PHE A 152 10.77 -2.56 -6.15
N PHE A 153 12.02 -2.85 -6.49
CA PHE A 153 12.67 -2.24 -7.65
C PHE A 153 12.01 -2.62 -8.98
N LYS A 154 11.60 -3.87 -9.16
CA LYS A 154 10.80 -4.27 -10.33
C LYS A 154 9.47 -3.51 -10.37
N GLY A 155 8.84 -3.31 -9.23
CA GLY A 155 7.63 -2.49 -9.11
C GLY A 155 7.85 -1.04 -9.51
N VAL A 156 8.96 -0.43 -9.06
CA VAL A 156 9.36 0.94 -9.44
C VAL A 156 9.53 1.07 -10.95
N GLU A 157 10.22 0.13 -11.60
CA GLU A 157 10.38 0.12 -13.05
C GLU A 157 9.04 0.00 -13.79
N ALA A 158 8.15 -0.90 -13.33
CA ALA A 158 6.82 -1.06 -13.91
C ALA A 158 5.97 0.20 -13.71
N ALA A 159 6.00 0.82 -12.52
CA ALA A 159 5.25 2.04 -12.22
C ALA A 159 5.72 3.23 -13.09
N ARG A 160 7.04 3.34 -13.34
CA ARG A 160 7.58 4.34 -14.28
C ARG A 160 7.08 4.14 -15.70
N ARG A 161 7.09 2.88 -16.21
CA ARG A 161 6.65 2.59 -17.59
C ARG A 161 5.17 2.87 -17.81
N CYS A 162 4.32 2.65 -16.79
CA CYS A 162 2.88 2.92 -16.92
C CYS A 162 2.45 4.27 -16.33
N HIS A 163 3.39 5.12 -15.90
CA HIS A 163 3.13 6.43 -15.30
C HIS A 163 2.20 6.36 -14.08
N TYR A 164 2.35 5.32 -13.26
CA TYR A 164 1.55 5.15 -12.04
C TYR A 164 2.27 5.77 -10.84
N ASP A 165 2.27 7.07 -10.82
CA ASP A 165 3.07 7.88 -9.91
C ASP A 165 2.80 7.64 -8.43
N ARG A 166 1.53 7.45 -8.03
CA ARG A 166 1.20 7.20 -6.62
C ARG A 166 1.84 5.90 -6.13
N LEU A 167 1.75 4.82 -6.91
CA LEU A 167 2.34 3.55 -6.53
C LEU A 167 3.87 3.59 -6.62
N TYR A 168 4.42 4.36 -7.55
CA TYR A 168 5.86 4.66 -7.60
C TYR A 168 6.37 5.21 -6.26
N SER A 169 5.69 6.24 -5.72
CA SER A 169 6.08 6.85 -4.45
C SER A 169 5.90 5.89 -3.26
N ILE A 170 4.84 5.07 -3.23
CA ILE A 170 4.64 4.02 -2.21
C ILE A 170 5.78 3.00 -2.26
N LEU A 171 6.23 2.61 -3.45
CA LEU A 171 7.34 1.67 -3.61
C LEU A 171 8.66 2.26 -3.11
N LEU A 172 8.93 3.54 -3.37
CA LEU A 172 10.08 4.26 -2.81
C LEU A 172 10.05 4.28 -1.28
N SER A 173 8.89 4.55 -0.69
CA SER A 173 8.70 4.51 0.76
C SER A 173 8.98 3.11 1.33
N ASN A 174 8.49 2.06 0.68
CA ASN A 174 8.75 0.68 1.08
C ASN A 174 10.25 0.31 0.97
N ILE A 175 10.92 0.75 -0.10
CA ILE A 175 12.37 0.57 -0.26
C ILE A 175 13.13 1.24 0.90
N ALA A 176 12.80 2.50 1.21
CA ALA A 176 13.40 3.21 2.33
C ALA A 176 13.18 2.46 3.66
N GLY A 177 11.96 1.97 3.91
CA GLY A 177 11.64 1.16 5.07
C GLY A 177 12.50 -0.11 5.19
N ILE A 178 12.77 -0.81 4.08
CA ILE A 178 13.67 -1.98 4.11
C ILE A 178 15.12 -1.58 4.44
N TYR A 179 15.60 -0.48 3.88
CA TYR A 179 16.94 0.03 4.23
C TYR A 179 17.03 0.39 5.71
N TYR A 180 15.99 0.99 6.28
CA TYR A 180 15.91 1.25 7.71
C TYR A 180 16.01 -0.05 8.54
N LEU A 181 15.21 -1.08 8.18
CA LEU A 181 15.24 -2.38 8.85
C LEU A 181 16.62 -3.08 8.77
N LYS A 182 17.39 -2.77 7.73
CA LYS A 182 18.77 -3.24 7.56
C LYS A 182 19.80 -2.37 8.28
N ASN A 183 19.38 -1.32 8.97
CA ASN A 183 20.25 -0.31 9.58
C ASN A 183 21.20 0.35 8.56
N ASP A 184 20.70 0.65 7.37
CA ASP A 184 21.45 1.14 6.22
C ASP A 184 20.93 2.51 5.78
N SER A 185 21.68 3.58 6.08
CA SER A 185 21.28 4.95 5.76
C SER A 185 21.34 5.30 4.26
N THR A 186 21.82 4.40 3.39
CA THR A 186 21.82 4.62 1.93
C THR A 186 20.40 4.66 1.35
N GLY A 187 19.40 4.24 2.12
CA GLY A 187 17.98 4.40 1.83
C GLY A 187 17.49 5.85 1.77
N LEU A 188 18.27 6.82 2.29
CA LEU A 188 17.90 8.23 2.38
C LEU A 188 17.42 8.82 1.05
N LYS A 189 18.05 8.48 -0.06
CA LYS A 189 17.68 8.97 -1.40
C LYS A 189 16.24 8.59 -1.79
N TYR A 190 15.80 7.40 -1.43
CA TYR A 190 14.42 6.94 -1.73
C TYR A 190 13.39 7.58 -0.80
N ALA A 191 13.76 7.81 0.45
CA ALA A 191 12.94 8.52 1.42
C ALA A 191 12.71 9.97 0.98
N LEU A 192 13.79 10.68 0.60
CA LEU A 192 13.71 12.06 0.09
C LEU A 192 12.90 12.15 -1.20
N GLU A 193 13.11 11.25 -2.16
CA GLU A 193 12.34 11.26 -3.41
C GLU A 193 10.84 11.05 -3.15
N CYS A 194 10.48 10.15 -2.21
CA CYS A 194 9.09 9.98 -1.78
C CYS A 194 8.52 11.25 -1.14
N TYR A 195 9.31 11.90 -0.27
CA TYR A 195 8.95 13.14 0.40
C TYR A 195 8.70 14.29 -0.59
N GLU A 196 9.63 14.50 -1.52
CA GLU A 196 9.54 15.54 -2.55
C GLU A 196 8.30 15.34 -3.44
N LEU A 197 8.05 14.10 -3.89
CA LEU A 197 6.86 13.75 -4.66
C LEU A 197 5.56 13.97 -3.87
N GLY A 198 5.58 13.71 -2.57
CA GLY A 198 4.45 13.98 -1.69
C GLY A 198 4.09 15.48 -1.67
N HIS A 199 5.09 16.33 -1.53
CA HIS A 199 4.91 17.79 -1.55
C HIS A 199 4.48 18.32 -2.92
N GLU A 200 5.12 17.85 -4.00
CA GLU A 200 4.75 18.23 -5.36
C GLU A 200 3.28 17.94 -5.67
N ARG A 201 2.79 16.80 -5.18
CA ARG A 201 1.42 16.32 -5.43
C ARG A 201 0.41 16.75 -4.39
N LYS A 202 0.87 17.34 -3.29
CA LYS A 202 0.05 17.67 -2.12
C LYS A 202 -0.70 16.43 -1.57
N ASP A 203 -0.03 15.27 -1.59
CA ASP A 203 -0.57 14.01 -1.06
C ASP A 203 -0.13 13.83 0.40
N PRO A 204 -1.05 14.01 1.39
CA PRO A 204 -0.70 13.95 2.81
C PRO A 204 -0.09 12.60 3.21
N TYR A 205 -0.58 11.50 2.65
CA TYR A 205 -0.04 10.17 2.93
C TYR A 205 1.42 10.03 2.49
N LEU A 206 1.76 10.54 1.31
CA LEU A 206 3.14 10.49 0.79
C LEU A 206 4.06 11.45 1.56
N ILE A 207 3.57 12.64 1.95
CA ILE A 207 4.32 13.57 2.80
C ILE A 207 4.63 12.88 4.14
N TYR A 208 3.61 12.35 4.80
CA TYR A 208 3.78 11.64 6.07
C TYR A 208 4.78 10.48 5.98
N SER A 209 4.62 9.60 4.99
CA SER A 209 5.48 8.43 4.84
C SER A 209 6.91 8.80 4.44
N GLY A 210 7.06 9.79 3.55
CA GLY A 210 8.34 10.33 3.13
C GLY A 210 9.08 11.01 4.29
N SER A 211 8.40 11.90 5.03
CA SER A 211 8.96 12.56 6.21
C SER A 211 9.38 11.55 7.28
N THR A 212 8.54 10.58 7.59
CA THR A 212 8.85 9.54 8.59
C THR A 212 10.08 8.71 8.19
N ASN A 213 10.14 8.24 6.94
CA ASN A 213 11.28 7.47 6.46
C ASN A 213 12.55 8.32 6.40
N THR A 214 12.45 9.60 6.01
CA THR A 214 13.58 10.52 5.98
C THR A 214 14.13 10.76 7.39
N ALA A 215 13.24 10.95 8.37
CA ALA A 215 13.63 11.06 9.77
C ALA A 215 14.39 9.82 10.27
N TYR A 216 13.91 8.62 9.94
CA TYR A 216 14.61 7.37 10.30
C TYR A 216 16.01 7.28 9.67
N MET A 217 16.18 7.72 8.43
CA MET A 217 17.48 7.73 7.78
C MET A 217 18.45 8.72 8.42
N TYR A 218 18.00 9.93 8.80
CA TYR A 218 18.83 10.88 9.54
C TYR A 218 19.13 10.40 10.96
N TYR A 219 18.19 9.72 11.61
CA TYR A 219 18.44 9.06 12.88
C TYR A 219 19.57 8.02 12.79
N LEU A 220 19.59 7.17 11.76
CA LEU A 220 20.67 6.20 11.51
C LEU A 220 22.01 6.88 11.26
N LYS A 221 22.01 8.11 10.72
CA LYS A 221 23.21 8.93 10.53
C LYS A 221 23.62 9.71 11.79
N SER A 222 22.91 9.54 12.89
CA SER A 222 23.09 10.30 14.14
C SER A 222 22.83 11.81 14.02
N ASP A 223 22.18 12.26 12.94
CA ASP A 223 21.72 13.63 12.79
C ASP A 223 20.31 13.80 13.38
N TYR A 224 20.27 13.82 14.70
CA TYR A 224 19.00 13.87 15.45
C TYR A 224 18.25 15.18 15.26
N ASN A 225 18.94 16.29 15.02
CA ASN A 225 18.30 17.59 14.81
C ASN A 225 17.52 17.61 13.50
N THR A 226 18.09 17.08 12.43
CA THR A 226 17.40 16.95 11.15
C THR A 226 16.29 15.91 11.23
N ALA A 227 16.53 14.77 11.89
CA ALA A 227 15.49 13.76 12.11
C ALA A 227 14.26 14.35 12.84
N LEU A 228 14.48 15.17 13.87
CA LEU A 228 13.37 15.80 14.62
C LEU A 228 12.53 16.73 13.75
N LYS A 229 13.13 17.50 12.83
CA LYS A 229 12.40 18.38 11.91
C LYS A 229 11.43 17.58 11.02
N TYR A 230 11.90 16.46 10.45
CA TYR A 230 11.05 15.62 9.60
C TYR A 230 9.96 14.90 10.39
N ILE A 231 10.21 14.50 11.65
CA ILE A 231 9.14 13.93 12.50
C ILE A 231 8.08 14.97 12.81
N GLN A 232 8.48 16.19 13.17
CA GLN A 232 7.52 17.28 13.41
C GLN A 232 6.65 17.57 12.19
N GLU A 233 7.22 17.57 11.00
CA GLU A 233 6.47 17.75 9.76
C GLU A 233 5.48 16.60 9.53
N ALA A 234 5.88 15.35 9.77
CA ALA A 234 4.97 14.21 9.68
C ALA A 234 3.77 14.36 10.64
N GLU A 235 4.00 14.86 11.86
CA GLU A 235 2.93 15.12 12.83
C GLU A 235 1.92 16.17 12.35
N PHE A 236 2.36 17.19 11.62
CA PHE A 236 1.48 18.24 11.09
C PHE A 236 0.71 17.84 9.83
N THR A 237 1.08 16.74 9.21
CA THR A 237 0.49 16.28 7.93
C THR A 237 -0.70 15.34 8.15
N MET A 238 -0.81 14.75 9.33
CA MET A 238 -1.94 13.89 9.75
C MET A 238 -3.08 14.68 10.33
#